data_cad0f5ea94bd508124ee7f11756da55d
#
_entry.id   cad0f5ea94bd508124ee7f11756da55d
#
_cell.length_a   1.000
_cell.length_b   1.000
_cell.length_c   1.000
_cell.angle_alpha   90.00
_cell.angle_beta   90.00
_cell.angle_gamma   90.00
#
_symmetry.space_group_name_H-M   'P 1'
#
loop_
_entity.id
_entity.type
_entity.pdbx_description
1 polymer ?
#
loop_
_entity_poly.entity_id
_entity_poly.type
_entity_poly.pdbx_seq_one_letter_code
_entity_poly.pdbx_strand_id
1 'polypeptide(L)'
;AATYTWEVLQDRDEDDVIGVSDGTLRAYDGAVWSRDGNAAEQQLREYGRQAVRSKYSSQVLEQLKEEVRAENGRHVDELGIDEPWVVAGDEALNLKTRETRAVERDDLALRRINAEYDPDAEPDLWLDFLSRVAATPETIAKVQEYFGYCLWVHGQPFGKALFLVGDTDSGKGT
;
A
#
# COMPACT_ATOMS: atom_id res chain seq x y z
N ALA A 1 6.98 27.85 -17.53
CA ALA A 1 6.75 26.59 -18.30
C ALA A 1 6.25 25.47 -17.38
N ALA A 2 6.91 25.23 -16.22
CA ALA A 2 6.49 24.18 -15.29
C ALA A 2 5.13 24.47 -14.63
N THR A 3 4.90 25.70 -14.19
CA THR A 3 3.61 26.15 -13.62
C THR A 3 2.46 25.94 -14.61
N TYR A 4 2.67 26.28 -15.87
CA TYR A 4 1.68 26.01 -16.92
C TYR A 4 1.43 24.51 -17.12
N THR A 5 2.49 23.70 -17.01
CA THR A 5 2.38 22.24 -17.13
C THR A 5 1.57 21.66 -15.97
N TRP A 6 1.75 22.16 -14.76
CA TRP A 6 1.00 21.75 -13.58
C TRP A 6 -0.49 22.15 -13.67
N GLU A 7 -0.79 23.39 -14.08
CA GLU A 7 -2.16 23.84 -14.31
C GLU A 7 -2.90 22.96 -15.35
N VAL A 8 -2.20 22.53 -16.41
CA VAL A 8 -2.77 21.61 -17.43
C VAL A 8 -2.99 20.21 -16.85
N LEU A 9 -2.20 19.78 -15.86
CA LEU A 9 -2.38 18.48 -15.21
C LEU A 9 -3.52 18.48 -14.21
N GLN A 10 -3.70 19.57 -13.45
CA GLN A 10 -4.82 19.73 -12.51
C GLN A 10 -6.19 19.72 -13.21
N ASP A 11 -6.28 20.20 -14.45
CA ASP A 11 -7.51 20.22 -15.24
C ASP A 11 -7.95 18.82 -15.74
N ARG A 12 -7.16 17.76 -15.44
CA ARG A 12 -7.42 16.39 -15.90
C ARG A 12 -7.94 15.43 -14.84
N ASP A 13 -8.20 15.86 -13.62
CA ASP A 13 -8.54 14.99 -12.46
C ASP A 13 -7.52 13.84 -12.20
N GLU A 14 -6.29 14.01 -12.67
CA GLU A 14 -5.26 12.95 -12.63
C GLU A 14 -4.15 13.26 -11.62
N ASP A 15 -4.52 13.51 -10.36
CA ASP A 15 -3.56 13.71 -9.26
C ASP A 15 -2.97 12.37 -8.77
N ASP A 16 -2.37 11.60 -9.70
CA ASP A 16 -1.81 10.27 -9.40
C ASP A 16 -0.41 10.32 -8.77
N VAL A 17 0.10 11.50 -8.45
CA VAL A 17 1.38 11.68 -7.77
C VAL A 17 1.25 12.67 -6.62
N ILE A 18 1.73 12.26 -5.45
CA ILE A 18 1.81 13.13 -4.26
C ILE A 18 3.25 13.31 -3.81
N GLY A 19 3.52 14.47 -3.20
CA GLY A 19 4.72 14.71 -2.40
C GLY A 19 4.47 14.31 -0.95
N VAL A 20 5.49 13.79 -0.26
CA VAL A 20 5.40 13.45 1.16
C VAL A 20 6.38 14.29 1.95
N SER A 21 6.04 14.64 3.18
CA SER A 21 6.86 15.49 4.06
C SER A 21 8.26 14.93 4.37
N ASP A 22 8.47 13.62 4.12
CA ASP A 22 9.77 12.96 4.20
C ASP A 22 10.65 13.18 2.95
N GLY A 23 10.18 13.97 1.98
CA GLY A 23 10.85 14.28 0.72
C GLY A 23 10.62 13.28 -0.39
N THR A 24 9.88 12.19 -0.16
CA THR A 24 9.58 11.19 -1.18
C THR A 24 8.42 11.61 -2.08
N LEU A 25 8.33 10.98 -3.25
CA LEU A 25 7.16 11.05 -4.13
C LEU A 25 6.49 9.67 -4.15
N ARG A 26 5.18 9.65 -4.32
CA ARG A 26 4.40 8.42 -4.45
C ARG A 26 3.45 8.54 -5.62
N ALA A 27 3.29 7.44 -6.36
CA ALA A 27 2.31 7.31 -7.41
C ALA A 27 1.16 6.41 -6.96
N TYR A 28 -0.05 6.75 -7.37
CA TYR A 28 -1.23 5.91 -7.17
C TYR A 28 -1.27 4.82 -8.24
N ASP A 29 -1.45 3.57 -7.86
CA ASP A 29 -1.49 2.41 -8.77
C ASP A 29 -2.91 1.89 -9.06
N GLY A 30 -3.92 2.63 -8.63
CA GLY A 30 -5.33 2.26 -8.73
C GLY A 30 -5.92 1.74 -7.41
N ALA A 31 -5.06 1.39 -6.43
CA ALA A 31 -5.49 0.92 -5.12
C ALA A 31 -4.67 1.53 -3.98
N VAL A 32 -3.34 1.67 -4.17
CA VAL A 32 -2.47 2.17 -3.11
C VAL A 32 -1.45 3.19 -3.65
N TRP A 33 -0.94 4.03 -2.73
CA TRP A 33 0.13 4.98 -3.02
C TRP A 33 1.50 4.30 -2.86
N SER A 34 2.05 3.87 -3.97
CA SER A 34 3.29 3.10 -4.02
C SER A 34 4.50 3.87 -3.46
N ARG A 35 5.36 3.16 -2.73
CA ARG A 35 6.68 3.67 -2.32
C ARG A 35 7.72 3.69 -3.44
N ASP A 36 7.40 3.15 -4.60
CA ASP A 36 8.33 3.16 -5.73
C ASP A 36 8.46 4.58 -6.30
N GLY A 37 9.50 5.28 -5.85
CA GLY A 37 9.84 6.60 -6.35
C GLY A 37 10.11 6.63 -7.86
N ASN A 38 10.51 5.51 -8.47
CA ASN A 38 10.69 5.42 -9.92
C ASN A 38 9.35 5.47 -10.65
N ALA A 39 8.29 4.85 -10.10
CA ALA A 39 6.96 4.89 -10.67
C ALA A 39 6.42 6.34 -10.69
N ALA A 40 6.53 7.05 -9.59
CA ALA A 40 6.15 8.47 -9.50
C ALA A 40 6.95 9.35 -10.48
N GLU A 41 8.26 9.14 -10.57
CA GLU A 41 9.10 9.88 -11.50
C GLU A 41 8.76 9.58 -12.96
N GLN A 42 8.48 8.32 -13.28
CA GLN A 42 8.08 7.91 -14.63
C GLN A 42 6.75 8.56 -15.02
N GLN A 43 5.80 8.63 -14.12
CA GLN A 43 4.51 9.29 -14.33
C GLN A 43 4.67 10.78 -14.58
N LEU A 44 5.48 11.48 -13.76
CA LEU A 44 5.79 12.89 -13.99
C LEU A 44 6.53 13.13 -15.30
N ARG A 45 7.40 12.22 -15.74
CA ARG A 45 8.06 12.28 -17.05
C ARG A 45 7.05 12.17 -18.20
N GLU A 46 6.08 11.29 -18.07
CA GLU A 46 5.03 11.11 -19.09
C GLU A 46 4.15 12.35 -19.16
N TYR A 47 3.70 12.89 -18.03
CA TYR A 47 2.96 14.15 -17.98
C TYR A 47 3.74 15.31 -18.58
N GLY A 48 5.01 15.46 -18.22
CA GLY A 48 5.86 16.50 -18.78
C GLY A 48 6.04 16.39 -20.30
N ARG A 49 6.14 15.18 -20.85
CA ARG A 49 6.22 14.95 -22.31
C ARG A 49 4.93 15.31 -23.02
N GLN A 50 3.79 14.99 -22.42
CA GLN A 50 2.47 15.31 -23.00
C GLN A 50 2.20 16.82 -22.99
N ALA A 51 2.59 17.51 -21.92
CA ALA A 51 2.34 18.94 -21.75
C ALA A 51 3.32 19.82 -22.55
N VAL A 52 4.59 19.42 -22.69
CA VAL A 52 5.64 20.21 -23.34
C VAL A 52 5.96 19.60 -24.72
N ARG A 53 5.27 20.08 -25.75
CA ARG A 53 5.40 19.56 -27.14
C ARG A 53 6.80 19.71 -27.77
N SER A 54 7.73 20.50 -27.21
CA SER A 54 8.94 20.87 -27.95
C SER A 54 10.27 20.54 -27.28
N LYS A 55 10.39 20.50 -25.95
CA LYS A 55 11.65 20.11 -25.25
C LYS A 55 11.35 19.74 -23.80
N TYR A 56 11.11 18.50 -23.55
CA TYR A 56 11.20 17.94 -22.20
C TYR A 56 12.67 17.84 -21.80
N SER A 57 13.04 18.44 -20.67
CA SER A 57 14.39 18.36 -20.11
C SER A 57 14.32 17.86 -18.65
N SER A 58 15.44 17.36 -18.13
CA SER A 58 15.56 17.00 -16.72
C SER A 58 15.25 18.17 -15.78
N GLN A 59 15.47 19.39 -16.23
CA GLN A 59 15.13 20.59 -15.47
C GLN A 59 13.60 20.79 -15.33
N VAL A 60 12.83 20.45 -16.34
CA VAL A 60 11.34 20.44 -16.27
C VAL A 60 10.86 19.37 -15.28
N LEU A 61 11.50 18.20 -15.26
CA LEU A 61 11.16 17.15 -14.31
C LEU A 61 11.39 17.59 -12.86
N GLU A 62 12.54 18.18 -12.56
CA GLU A 62 12.82 18.66 -11.20
C GLU A 62 11.85 19.77 -10.78
N GLN A 63 11.50 20.67 -11.67
CA GLN A 63 10.46 21.66 -11.39
C GLN A 63 9.09 21.03 -11.14
N LEU A 64 8.68 20.00 -11.92
CA LEU A 64 7.43 19.28 -11.67
C LEU A 64 7.42 18.58 -10.31
N LYS A 65 8.54 17.98 -9.90
CA LYS A 65 8.67 17.38 -8.57
C LYS A 65 8.49 18.40 -7.44
N GLU A 66 9.05 19.60 -7.61
CA GLU A 66 8.89 20.68 -6.64
C GLU A 66 7.46 21.21 -6.59
N GLU A 67 6.81 21.38 -7.74
CA GLU A 67 5.39 21.79 -7.83
C GLU A 67 4.48 20.74 -7.16
N VAL A 68 4.67 19.45 -7.45
CA VAL A 68 3.90 18.37 -6.79
C VAL A 68 4.06 18.40 -5.28
N ARG A 69 5.28 18.63 -4.78
CA ARG A 69 5.51 18.74 -3.33
C ARG A 69 4.85 19.97 -2.71
N ALA A 70 4.77 21.06 -3.46
CA ALA A 70 4.18 22.31 -3.00
C ALA A 70 2.64 22.27 -3.02
N GLU A 71 2.05 21.81 -4.11
CA GLU A 71 0.62 21.87 -4.36
C GLU A 71 -0.13 20.60 -3.94
N ASN A 72 0.51 19.44 -4.05
CA ASN A 72 -0.06 18.14 -3.71
C ASN A 72 0.76 17.41 -2.62
N GLY A 73 1.26 18.17 -1.66
CA GLY A 73 1.99 17.64 -0.51
C GLY A 73 1.06 17.03 0.53
N ARG A 74 1.52 15.92 1.14
CA ARG A 74 0.86 15.27 2.28
C ARG A 74 1.86 15.10 3.42
N HIS A 75 1.38 15.23 4.65
CA HIS A 75 2.20 14.85 5.79
C HIS A 75 2.25 13.32 5.91
N VAL A 76 3.40 12.78 6.34
CA VAL A 76 3.57 11.33 6.48
C VAL A 76 2.53 10.69 7.40
N ASP A 77 2.06 11.41 8.40
CA ASP A 77 1.04 10.96 9.36
C ASP A 77 -0.39 10.94 8.78
N GLU A 78 -0.61 11.56 7.62
CA GLU A 78 -1.89 11.54 6.91
C GLU A 78 -2.01 10.31 6.00
N LEU A 79 -0.90 9.60 5.81
CA LEU A 79 -0.86 8.47 4.89
C LEU A 79 -1.26 7.17 5.58
N GLY A 80 -2.11 6.44 4.91
CA GLY A 80 -2.60 5.13 5.35
C GLY A 80 -4.11 5.12 5.50
N ILE A 81 -4.71 4.02 5.11
CA ILE A 81 -6.15 3.83 5.30
C ILE A 81 -6.48 3.76 6.80
N ASP A 82 -7.57 4.38 7.21
CA ASP A 82 -8.02 4.40 8.61
C ASP A 82 -8.38 3.01 9.14
N GLU A 83 -8.08 2.78 10.42
CA GLU A 83 -8.50 1.57 11.11
C GLU A 83 -10.04 1.50 11.26
N PRO A 84 -10.65 0.34 11.12
CA PRO A 84 -10.08 -1.01 10.99
C PRO A 84 -9.96 -1.51 9.54
N TRP A 85 -9.78 -0.63 8.58
CA TRP A 85 -9.72 -0.99 7.17
C TRP A 85 -8.31 -1.43 6.74
N VAL A 86 -8.25 -2.40 5.84
CA VAL A 86 -7.04 -2.82 5.12
C VAL A 86 -7.38 -2.98 3.65
N VAL A 87 -6.39 -2.85 2.78
CA VAL A 87 -6.59 -3.14 1.34
C VAL A 87 -6.24 -4.59 1.08
N ALA A 88 -7.19 -5.35 0.51
CA ALA A 88 -7.05 -6.74 0.11
C ALA A 88 -7.38 -6.85 -1.39
N GLY A 89 -6.39 -7.20 -2.21
CA GLY A 89 -6.54 -7.04 -3.66
C GLY A 89 -6.79 -5.58 -4.04
N ASP A 90 -7.92 -5.32 -4.65
CA ASP A 90 -8.34 -3.99 -5.10
C ASP A 90 -9.53 -3.44 -4.27
N GLU A 91 -9.86 -4.07 -3.14
CA GLU A 91 -10.93 -3.66 -2.24
C GLU A 91 -10.41 -3.30 -0.84
N ALA A 92 -11.08 -2.36 -0.18
CA ALA A 92 -10.90 -2.10 1.23
C ALA A 92 -11.79 -3.06 2.03
N LEU A 93 -11.18 -3.80 2.96
CA LEU A 93 -11.82 -4.76 3.85
C LEU A 93 -11.82 -4.22 5.28
N ASN A 94 -12.99 -4.17 5.90
CA ASN A 94 -13.12 -3.87 7.32
C ASN A 94 -12.83 -5.13 8.17
N LEU A 95 -11.75 -5.12 8.93
CA LEU A 95 -11.34 -6.28 9.74
C LEU A 95 -12.31 -6.63 10.88
N LYS A 96 -13.20 -5.70 11.29
CA LYS A 96 -14.18 -5.94 12.36
C LYS A 96 -15.51 -6.44 11.84
N THR A 97 -16.02 -5.81 10.77
CA THR A 97 -17.36 -6.14 10.23
C THR A 97 -17.30 -7.12 9.07
N ARG A 98 -16.12 -7.28 8.44
CA ARG A 98 -15.90 -8.06 7.21
C ARG A 98 -16.61 -7.47 5.97
N GLU A 99 -17.04 -6.23 6.06
CA GLU A 99 -17.58 -5.50 4.92
C GLU A 99 -16.46 -5.11 3.97
N THR A 100 -16.73 -5.12 2.66
CA THR A 100 -15.83 -4.61 1.63
C THR A 100 -16.40 -3.37 0.97
N ARG A 101 -15.52 -2.53 0.46
CA ARG A 101 -15.85 -1.39 -0.41
C ARG A 101 -14.72 -1.13 -1.40
N ALA A 102 -15.00 -0.37 -2.44
CA ALA A 102 -13.93 0.12 -3.30
C ALA A 102 -12.89 0.92 -2.50
N VAL A 103 -11.63 0.78 -2.87
CA VAL A 103 -10.57 1.65 -2.36
C VAL A 103 -10.68 2.99 -3.06
N GLU A 104 -10.69 4.07 -2.28
CA GLU A 104 -10.70 5.42 -2.81
C GLU A 104 -9.28 6.02 -2.73
N ARG A 105 -8.98 6.93 -3.65
CA ARG A 105 -7.71 7.64 -3.67
C ARG A 105 -7.43 8.36 -2.34
N ASP A 106 -8.47 8.95 -1.77
CA ASP A 106 -8.43 9.69 -0.50
C ASP A 106 -8.25 8.80 0.73
N ASP A 107 -8.34 7.47 0.59
CA ASP A 107 -7.94 6.54 1.64
C ASP A 107 -6.44 6.60 1.94
N LEU A 108 -5.64 7.18 1.05
CA LEU A 108 -4.18 7.31 1.15
C LEU A 108 -3.49 6.01 1.53
N ALA A 109 -4.06 4.88 1.15
CA ALA A 109 -3.57 3.56 1.49
C ALA A 109 -2.16 3.33 0.94
N LEU A 110 -1.26 2.77 1.77
CA LEU A 110 0.16 2.57 1.44
C LEU A 110 0.53 1.11 1.18
N ARG A 111 -0.35 0.19 1.55
CA ARG A 111 -0.06 -1.25 1.51
C ARG A 111 -1.33 -1.99 1.12
N ARG A 112 -1.14 -3.06 0.37
CA ARG A 112 -2.21 -4.02 0.11
C ARG A 112 -1.73 -5.44 0.40
N ILE A 113 -2.66 -6.27 0.81
CA ILE A 113 -2.50 -7.71 0.86
C ILE A 113 -2.67 -8.21 -0.58
N ASN A 114 -1.69 -8.94 -1.08
CA ASN A 114 -1.72 -9.46 -2.46
C ASN A 114 -2.61 -10.71 -2.57
N ALA A 115 -3.84 -10.58 -2.09
CA ALA A 115 -4.89 -11.59 -2.15
C ALA A 115 -6.24 -10.89 -2.08
N GLU A 116 -7.21 -11.36 -2.82
CA GLU A 116 -8.60 -10.94 -2.72
C GLU A 116 -9.23 -11.51 -1.45
N TYR A 117 -10.19 -10.78 -0.88
CA TYR A 117 -10.98 -11.29 0.23
C TYR A 117 -12.14 -12.13 -0.31
N ASP A 118 -12.18 -13.39 0.07
CA ASP A 118 -13.29 -14.29 -0.21
C ASP A 118 -13.88 -14.79 1.12
N PRO A 119 -15.10 -14.35 1.48
CA PRO A 119 -15.74 -14.77 2.73
C PRO A 119 -16.09 -16.26 2.77
N ASP A 120 -16.21 -16.91 1.60
CA ASP A 120 -16.55 -18.31 1.47
C ASP A 120 -15.32 -19.21 1.30
N ALA A 121 -14.12 -18.63 1.31
CA ALA A 121 -12.88 -19.39 1.18
C ALA A 121 -12.68 -20.36 2.34
N GLU A 122 -12.47 -21.62 2.02
CA GLU A 122 -12.12 -22.68 2.98
C GLU A 122 -10.60 -22.89 2.97
N PRO A 123 -9.87 -22.53 4.04
CA PRO A 123 -8.41 -22.61 4.07
C PRO A 123 -7.93 -24.02 4.46
N ASP A 124 -8.49 -25.07 3.85
CA ASP A 124 -8.24 -26.47 4.19
C ASP A 124 -6.76 -26.84 4.13
N LEU A 125 -6.05 -26.44 3.09
CA LEU A 125 -4.62 -26.71 2.94
C LEU A 125 -3.80 -26.07 4.08
N TRP A 126 -4.18 -24.86 4.48
CA TRP A 126 -3.54 -24.16 5.58
C TRP A 126 -3.81 -24.82 6.92
N LEU A 127 -5.05 -25.19 7.19
CA LEU A 127 -5.44 -25.86 8.42
C LEU A 127 -4.82 -27.26 8.52
N ASP A 128 -4.79 -28.01 7.42
CA ASP A 128 -4.15 -29.32 7.35
C ASP A 128 -2.63 -29.19 7.59
N PHE A 129 -1.97 -28.21 6.97
CA PHE A 129 -0.56 -27.92 7.24
C PHE A 129 -0.31 -27.61 8.72
N LEU A 130 -1.08 -26.67 9.29
CA LEU A 130 -0.93 -26.32 10.70
C LEU A 130 -1.16 -27.51 11.63
N SER A 131 -2.12 -28.39 11.33
CA SER A 131 -2.40 -29.57 12.13
C SER A 131 -1.24 -30.57 12.14
N ARG A 132 -0.41 -30.57 11.09
CA ARG A 132 0.77 -31.46 11.00
C ARG A 132 1.99 -30.91 11.70
N VAL A 133 2.16 -29.58 11.74
CA VAL A 133 3.38 -28.95 12.24
C VAL A 133 3.24 -28.36 13.64
N ALA A 134 2.03 -28.01 14.05
CA ALA A 134 1.77 -27.47 15.37
C ALA A 134 1.49 -28.58 16.38
N ALA A 135 2.09 -28.45 17.56
CA ALA A 135 2.00 -29.49 18.59
C ALA A 135 0.62 -29.57 19.25
N THR A 136 -0.11 -28.46 19.33
CA THR A 136 -1.42 -28.37 19.99
C THR A 136 -2.37 -27.42 19.31
N PRO A 137 -3.70 -27.56 19.50
CA PRO A 137 -4.69 -26.59 19.00
C PRO A 137 -4.44 -25.17 19.47
N GLU A 138 -3.94 -24.97 20.68
CA GLU A 138 -3.60 -23.64 21.20
C GLU A 138 -2.43 -23.02 20.43
N THR A 139 -1.48 -23.83 19.96
CA THR A 139 -0.39 -23.34 19.11
C THR A 139 -0.91 -22.88 17.75
N ILE A 140 -1.85 -23.64 17.16
CA ILE A 140 -2.52 -23.24 15.90
C ILE A 140 -3.23 -21.89 16.09
N ALA A 141 -4.05 -21.76 17.14
CA ALA A 141 -4.77 -20.54 17.44
C ALA A 141 -3.84 -19.33 17.60
N LYS A 142 -2.72 -19.48 18.31
CA LYS A 142 -1.71 -18.40 18.49
C LYS A 142 -1.06 -17.99 17.16
N VAL A 143 -0.76 -18.95 16.29
CA VAL A 143 -0.21 -18.64 14.96
C VAL A 143 -1.21 -17.85 14.13
N GLN A 144 -2.47 -18.29 14.09
CA GLN A 144 -3.54 -17.60 13.36
C GLN A 144 -3.80 -16.19 13.93
N GLU A 145 -3.82 -16.05 15.26
CA GLU A 145 -3.98 -14.78 15.94
C GLU A 145 -2.84 -13.80 15.60
N TYR A 146 -1.60 -14.31 15.56
CA TYR A 146 -0.46 -13.50 15.18
C TYR A 146 -0.50 -13.06 13.72
N PHE A 147 -0.91 -13.92 12.78
CA PHE A 147 -1.10 -13.52 11.39
C PHE A 147 -2.21 -12.49 11.25
N GLY A 148 -3.33 -12.62 11.97
CA GLY A 148 -4.36 -11.60 12.05
C GLY A 148 -3.80 -10.26 12.59
N TYR A 149 -2.94 -10.31 13.59
CA TYR A 149 -2.25 -9.13 14.12
C TYR A 149 -1.33 -8.47 13.08
N CYS A 150 -0.70 -9.23 12.19
CA CYS A 150 0.13 -8.69 11.11
C CYS A 150 -0.67 -7.93 10.03
N LEU A 151 -1.98 -8.10 9.95
CA LEU A 151 -2.84 -7.33 9.04
C LEU A 151 -3.04 -5.88 9.50
N TRP A 152 -2.67 -5.54 10.75
CA TRP A 152 -2.81 -4.20 11.28
C TRP A 152 -1.91 -3.20 10.53
N VAL A 153 -2.51 -2.20 9.88
CA VAL A 153 -1.78 -1.33 8.93
C VAL A 153 -0.96 -0.23 9.60
N HIS A 154 -1.36 0.23 10.79
CA HIS A 154 -0.69 1.31 11.52
C HIS A 154 0.43 0.82 12.45
N GLY A 155 0.99 -0.33 12.16
CA GLY A 155 2.08 -0.92 12.92
C GLY A 155 1.60 -1.97 13.91
N GLN A 156 2.50 -2.39 14.77
CA GLN A 156 2.24 -3.44 15.77
C GLN A 156 2.01 -2.81 17.15
N PRO A 157 0.76 -2.43 17.50
CA PRO A 157 0.47 -1.63 18.70
C PRO A 157 0.94 -2.29 20.01
N PHE A 158 1.09 -3.62 20.01
CA PHE A 158 1.53 -4.38 21.20
C PHE A 158 3.01 -4.77 21.20
N GLY A 159 3.78 -4.42 20.15
CA GLY A 159 5.20 -4.75 20.02
C GLY A 159 5.50 -6.25 20.17
N LYS A 160 4.63 -7.12 19.65
CA LYS A 160 4.77 -8.57 19.74
C LYS A 160 5.55 -9.13 18.56
N ALA A 161 6.35 -10.16 18.82
CA ALA A 161 7.03 -10.96 17.81
C ALA A 161 6.70 -12.44 17.99
N LEU A 162 6.55 -13.15 16.86
CA LEU A 162 6.38 -14.60 16.85
C LEU A 162 7.74 -15.27 16.60
N PHE A 163 8.12 -16.18 17.51
CA PHE A 163 9.30 -17.02 17.34
C PHE A 163 8.85 -18.46 17.09
N LEU A 164 9.14 -18.97 15.88
CA LEU A 164 8.90 -20.38 15.54
C LEU A 164 10.16 -21.18 15.88
N VAL A 165 10.05 -22.06 16.86
CA VAL A 165 11.14 -22.93 17.33
C VAL A 165 10.80 -24.39 17.07
N GLY A 166 11.71 -25.14 16.51
CA GLY A 166 11.53 -26.56 16.20
C GLY A 166 12.73 -27.11 15.45
N ASP A 167 12.74 -28.43 15.25
CA ASP A 167 13.81 -29.14 14.55
C ASP A 167 13.96 -28.71 13.10
N THR A 168 15.07 -29.07 12.46
CA THR A 168 15.28 -28.87 11.01
C THR A 168 14.15 -29.56 10.25
N ASP A 169 13.70 -28.95 9.17
CA ASP A 169 12.63 -29.46 8.28
C ASP A 169 11.24 -29.64 8.95
N SER A 170 11.00 -28.93 10.06
CA SER A 170 9.71 -28.94 10.76
C SER A 170 8.66 -27.97 10.20
N GLY A 171 8.84 -27.48 8.96
CA GLY A 171 7.87 -26.61 8.27
C GLY A 171 7.91 -25.12 8.68
N LYS A 172 8.93 -24.67 9.39
CA LYS A 172 9.06 -23.25 9.83
C LYS A 172 9.19 -22.24 8.67
N GLY A 173 9.67 -22.69 7.52
CA GLY A 173 9.92 -21.85 6.34
C GLY A 173 8.93 -22.09 5.20
N THR A 174 7.85 -22.79 5.44
CA THR A 174 6.80 -23.10 4.44
C THR A 174 5.83 -21.96 4.25
#